data_2695d8577c30009060ab0ffadc0aeed9
#
_entry.id   2695d8577c30009060ab0ffadc0aeed9
#
_cell.length_a   1.000
_cell.length_b   1.000
_cell.length_c   1.000
_cell.angle_alpha   90.00
_cell.angle_beta   90.00
_cell.angle_gamma   90.00
#
_symmetry.space_group_name_H-M   'P 1'
#
loop_
_entity.id
_entity.type
_entity.pdbx_description
1 polymer ?
#
loop_
_entity_poly.entity_id
_entity_poly.type
_entity_poly.pdbx_seq_one_letter_code
_entity_poly.pdbx_strand_id
1 'polypeptide(L)'
;FDYIIIDTPPSLGLLTINALAASNWVFTPVQAEYYALEGMSLLMNTIKLVQRRINPQLKFFGVVLTMVLARSALSLTVCNEVAKHFPAQVFETTIQRLIKIAEAPSEGAPTVILHKPEIRNARGKGSHQYWTLAKEFHNRVIKKRKEYGVKETSRLLIHKRKSATI
;
A
#
# COMPACT_ATOMS: atom_id res chain seq x y z
N PHE A 1 -3.01 -17.76 -8.37
CA PHE A 1 -2.37 -16.62 -7.69
C PHE A 1 -3.16 -16.25 -6.45
N ASP A 2 -2.45 -15.95 -5.35
CA ASP A 2 -3.09 -15.51 -4.10
C ASP A 2 -3.49 -14.03 -4.16
N TYR A 3 -2.72 -13.25 -4.91
CA TYR A 3 -2.94 -11.82 -5.16
C TYR A 3 -2.72 -11.48 -6.63
N ILE A 4 -3.54 -10.57 -7.13
CA ILE A 4 -3.34 -9.85 -8.38
C ILE A 4 -3.31 -8.37 -8.02
N ILE A 5 -2.18 -7.71 -8.26
CA ILE A 5 -1.98 -6.29 -8.00
C ILE A 5 -1.96 -5.57 -9.35
N ILE A 6 -2.86 -4.60 -9.52
CA ILE A 6 -2.96 -3.77 -10.70
C ILE A 6 -2.39 -2.39 -10.36
N ASP A 7 -1.24 -2.07 -10.90
CA ASP A 7 -0.66 -0.73 -10.81
C ASP A 7 -1.25 0.17 -11.89
N THR A 8 -1.64 1.38 -11.53
CA THR A 8 -2.32 2.32 -12.42
C THR A 8 -1.57 3.64 -12.50
N PRO A 9 -1.66 4.35 -13.64
CA PRO A 9 -1.11 5.69 -13.71
C PRO A 9 -1.83 6.62 -12.71
N PRO A 10 -1.19 7.73 -12.30
CA PRO A 10 -1.72 8.65 -11.27
C PRO A 10 -2.93 9.47 -11.74
N SER A 11 -3.41 9.26 -12.94
CA SER A 11 -4.60 9.92 -13.49
C SER A 11 -5.86 9.10 -13.24
N LEU A 12 -7.00 9.76 -13.05
CA LEU A 12 -8.32 9.12 -12.94
C LEU A 12 -8.96 8.88 -14.33
N GLY A 13 -8.13 8.48 -15.31
CA GLY A 13 -8.54 8.19 -16.68
C GLY A 13 -9.10 6.77 -16.88
N LEU A 14 -9.32 6.38 -18.14
CA LEU A 14 -9.93 5.10 -18.51
C LEU A 14 -9.18 3.89 -17.97
N LEU A 15 -7.84 3.90 -17.93
CA LEU A 15 -7.05 2.80 -17.39
C LEU A 15 -7.33 2.57 -15.91
N THR A 16 -7.40 3.64 -15.13
CA THR A 16 -7.74 3.57 -13.71
C THR A 16 -9.17 3.09 -13.50
N ILE A 17 -10.13 3.56 -14.30
CA ILE A 17 -11.52 3.10 -14.26
C ILE A 17 -11.60 1.60 -14.58
N ASN A 18 -10.90 1.11 -15.61
CA ASN A 18 -10.85 -0.30 -15.96
C ASN A 18 -10.24 -1.15 -14.82
N ALA A 19 -9.18 -0.67 -14.20
CA ALA A 19 -8.58 -1.33 -13.05
C ALA A 19 -9.55 -1.41 -11.87
N LEU A 20 -10.25 -0.32 -11.54
CA LEU A 20 -11.28 -0.29 -10.50
C LEU A 20 -12.47 -1.21 -10.83
N ALA A 21 -12.87 -1.28 -12.10
CA ALA A 21 -13.94 -2.16 -12.56
C ALA A 21 -13.60 -3.65 -12.36
N ALA A 22 -12.32 -4.02 -12.56
CA ALA A 22 -11.84 -5.40 -12.42
C ALA A 22 -11.41 -5.79 -11.01
N SER A 23 -11.28 -4.83 -10.07
CA SER A 23 -10.71 -5.05 -8.75
C SER A 23 -11.77 -5.39 -7.70
N ASN A 24 -11.35 -6.13 -6.68
CA ASN A 24 -12.14 -6.33 -5.46
C ASN A 24 -11.88 -5.22 -4.44
N TRP A 25 -10.65 -4.75 -4.36
CA TRP A 25 -10.21 -3.80 -3.35
C TRP A 25 -9.33 -2.71 -3.93
N VAL A 26 -9.44 -1.51 -3.36
CA VAL A 26 -8.57 -0.36 -3.66
C VAL A 26 -7.66 -0.11 -2.49
N PHE A 27 -6.36 -0.20 -2.72
CA PHE A 27 -5.31 0.16 -1.77
C PHE A 27 -4.55 1.36 -2.32
N THR A 28 -4.45 2.43 -1.53
CA THR A 28 -3.96 3.72 -2.03
C THR A 28 -2.75 4.20 -1.24
N PRO A 29 -1.58 4.34 -1.88
CA PRO A 29 -0.49 5.12 -1.31
C PRO A 29 -0.80 6.62 -1.40
N VAL A 30 -0.58 7.34 -0.31
CA VAL A 30 -0.80 8.79 -0.21
C VAL A 30 0.47 9.45 0.31
N GLN A 31 0.99 10.40 -0.43
CA GLN A 31 2.14 11.19 0.01
C GLN A 31 1.71 12.13 1.14
N ALA A 32 2.51 12.22 2.21
CA ALA A 32 2.25 13.08 3.35
C ALA A 32 2.62 14.56 3.04
N GLU A 33 1.95 15.12 2.02
CA GLU A 33 2.15 16.45 1.45
C GLU A 33 0.81 17.22 1.37
N TYR A 34 0.88 18.54 1.13
CA TYR A 34 -0.25 19.47 1.27
C TYR A 34 -1.54 19.03 0.53
N TYR A 35 -1.44 18.56 -0.70
CA TYR A 35 -2.60 18.19 -1.52
C TYR A 35 -3.14 16.77 -1.28
N ALA A 36 -2.67 16.10 -0.25
CA ALA A 36 -3.03 14.70 0.03
C ALA A 36 -4.55 14.49 0.19
N LEU A 37 -5.22 15.35 0.94
CA LEU A 37 -6.66 15.23 1.21
C LEU A 37 -7.52 15.55 -0.01
N GLU A 38 -7.09 16.51 -0.83
CA GLU A 38 -7.80 16.83 -2.08
C GLU A 38 -7.75 15.66 -3.05
N GLY A 39 -6.55 15.08 -3.27
CA GLY A 39 -6.39 13.89 -4.10
C GLY A 39 -7.20 12.69 -3.60
N MET A 40 -7.24 12.49 -2.28
CA MET A 40 -8.07 11.46 -1.66
C MET A 40 -9.56 11.70 -1.87
N SER A 41 -10.02 12.92 -1.78
CA SER A 41 -11.43 13.28 -2.02
C SER A 41 -11.86 12.95 -3.45
N LEU A 42 -11.04 13.33 -4.44
CA LEU A 42 -11.28 13.02 -5.86
C LEU A 42 -11.30 11.50 -6.11
N LEU A 43 -10.36 10.76 -5.54
CA LEU A 43 -10.31 9.30 -5.65
C LEU A 43 -11.56 8.66 -5.02
N MET A 44 -11.97 9.08 -3.82
CA MET A 44 -13.16 8.53 -3.16
C MET A 44 -14.44 8.79 -3.95
N ASN A 45 -14.56 9.94 -4.59
CA ASN A 45 -15.69 10.24 -5.49
C ASN A 45 -15.68 9.31 -6.71
N THR A 46 -14.51 9.05 -7.30
CA THR A 46 -14.35 8.11 -8.42
C THR A 46 -14.71 6.69 -8.00
N ILE A 47 -14.23 6.22 -6.85
CA ILE A 47 -14.58 4.91 -6.30
C ILE A 47 -16.11 4.78 -6.14
N LYS A 48 -16.76 5.77 -5.54
CA LYS A 48 -18.23 5.78 -5.37
C LYS A 48 -18.96 5.73 -6.72
N LEU A 49 -18.46 6.42 -7.74
CA LEU A 49 -19.04 6.39 -9.08
C LEU A 49 -18.92 5.00 -9.71
N VAL A 50 -17.72 4.38 -9.62
CA VAL A 50 -17.49 3.01 -10.10
C VAL A 50 -18.36 2.01 -9.36
N GLN A 51 -18.47 2.11 -8.03
CA GLN A 51 -19.35 1.26 -7.23
C GLN A 51 -20.81 1.34 -7.67
N ARG A 52 -21.30 2.54 -7.98
CA ARG A 52 -22.69 2.73 -8.37
C ARG A 52 -23.00 2.26 -9.77
N ARG A 53 -22.05 2.35 -10.71
CA ARG A 53 -22.31 2.17 -12.14
C ARG A 53 -21.69 0.95 -12.78
N ILE A 54 -20.58 0.42 -12.21
CA ILE A 54 -19.75 -0.56 -12.90
C ILE A 54 -19.48 -1.77 -12.00
N ASN A 55 -18.96 -1.55 -10.78
CA ASN A 55 -18.54 -2.61 -9.87
C ASN A 55 -19.05 -2.37 -8.45
N PRO A 56 -20.29 -2.79 -8.13
CA PRO A 56 -20.85 -2.64 -6.78
C PRO A 56 -20.08 -3.38 -5.68
N GLN A 57 -19.27 -4.38 -6.05
CA GLN A 57 -18.48 -5.18 -5.10
C GLN A 57 -17.13 -4.53 -4.74
N LEU A 58 -16.72 -3.48 -5.45
CA LEU A 58 -15.49 -2.77 -5.17
C LEU A 58 -15.50 -2.20 -3.75
N LYS A 59 -14.42 -2.41 -3.01
CA LYS A 59 -14.29 -1.92 -1.63
C LYS A 59 -13.00 -1.11 -1.46
N PHE A 60 -13.10 -0.06 -0.65
CA PHE A 60 -11.91 0.68 -0.24
C PHE A 60 -11.21 -0.11 0.87
N PHE A 61 -10.00 -0.60 0.57
CA PHE A 61 -9.23 -1.44 1.48
C PHE A 61 -8.44 -0.65 2.49
N GLY A 62 -7.76 0.40 2.03
CA GLY A 62 -7.02 1.26 2.93
C GLY A 62 -6.03 2.21 2.27
N VAL A 63 -5.39 2.99 3.13
CA VAL A 63 -4.42 4.02 2.80
C VAL A 63 -3.10 3.74 3.50
N VAL A 64 -2.00 3.79 2.77
CA VAL A 64 -0.65 3.85 3.35
C VAL A 64 -0.06 5.23 3.14
N LEU A 65 0.44 5.83 4.22
CA LEU A 65 1.13 7.11 4.16
C LEU A 65 2.56 6.91 3.68
N THR A 66 2.93 7.62 2.62
CA THR A 66 4.25 7.54 1.99
C THR A 66 4.95 8.89 2.01
N MET A 67 6.24 8.91 1.68
CA MET A 67 7.08 10.12 1.68
C MET A 67 7.04 10.90 3.01
N VAL A 68 6.77 10.19 4.12
CA VAL A 68 6.64 10.81 5.44
C VAL A 68 7.99 11.39 5.88
N LEU A 69 7.96 12.65 6.30
CA LEU A 69 9.09 13.36 6.88
C LEU A 69 8.85 13.55 8.38
N ALA A 70 9.51 12.72 9.20
CA ALA A 70 9.29 12.66 10.66
C ALA A 70 9.58 13.99 11.40
N ARG A 71 10.39 14.88 10.80
CA ARG A 71 10.74 16.17 11.37
C ARG A 71 9.97 17.35 10.75
N SER A 72 9.01 17.10 9.87
CA SER A 72 8.20 18.13 9.23
C SER A 72 6.84 18.24 9.91
N ALA A 73 6.55 19.41 10.49
CA ALA A 73 5.24 19.69 11.08
C ALA A 73 4.10 19.49 10.06
N LEU A 74 4.29 19.96 8.82
CA LEU A 74 3.33 19.77 7.73
C LEU A 74 3.05 18.28 7.49
N SER A 75 4.11 17.48 7.35
CA SER A 75 3.95 16.02 7.09
C SER A 75 3.18 15.35 8.23
N LEU A 76 3.48 15.69 9.48
CA LEU A 76 2.76 15.14 10.64
C LEU A 76 1.30 15.60 10.69
N THR A 77 1.02 16.87 10.37
CA THR A 77 -0.35 17.38 10.29
C THR A 77 -1.15 16.64 9.24
N VAL A 78 -0.60 16.43 8.03
CA VAL A 78 -1.26 15.68 6.96
C VAL A 78 -1.52 14.23 7.39
N CYS A 79 -0.55 13.56 8.02
CA CYS A 79 -0.74 12.20 8.55
C CYS A 79 -1.92 12.14 9.54
N ASN A 80 -2.00 13.10 10.45
CA ASN A 80 -3.08 13.15 11.44
C ASN A 80 -4.44 13.42 10.79
N GLU A 81 -4.51 14.32 9.81
CA GLU A 81 -5.75 14.62 9.09
C GLU A 81 -6.24 13.41 8.27
N VAL A 82 -5.34 12.72 7.58
CA VAL A 82 -5.70 11.47 6.86
C VAL A 82 -6.21 10.42 7.86
N ALA A 83 -5.54 10.26 9.02
CA ALA A 83 -5.98 9.32 10.05
C ALA A 83 -7.34 9.66 10.64
N LYS A 84 -7.68 10.95 10.80
CA LYS A 84 -9.02 11.37 11.24
C LYS A 84 -10.12 11.06 10.23
N HIS A 85 -9.83 11.23 8.93
CA HIS A 85 -10.82 10.98 7.87
C HIS A 85 -11.00 9.49 7.56
N PHE A 86 -9.98 8.67 7.79
CA PHE A 86 -9.96 7.24 7.45
C PHE A 86 -9.50 6.36 8.64
N PRO A 87 -10.09 6.48 9.84
CA PRO A 87 -9.54 5.91 11.07
C PRO A 87 -9.38 4.38 11.04
N ALA A 88 -10.26 3.67 10.31
CA ALA A 88 -10.20 2.21 10.20
C ALA A 88 -9.40 1.73 8.98
N GLN A 89 -9.07 2.61 8.03
CA GLN A 89 -8.47 2.29 6.75
C GLN A 89 -7.00 2.67 6.66
N VAL A 90 -6.52 3.62 7.49
CA VAL A 90 -5.09 3.97 7.49
C VAL A 90 -4.26 2.80 8.01
N PHE A 91 -3.19 2.49 7.30
CA PHE A 91 -2.21 1.50 7.72
C PHE A 91 -1.34 2.08 8.84
N GLU A 92 -0.98 1.24 9.81
CA GLU A 92 -0.06 1.62 10.89
C GLU A 92 1.35 1.86 10.35
N THR A 93 1.71 1.08 9.33
CA THR A 93 3.00 1.20 8.66
C THR A 93 3.00 2.45 7.77
N THR A 94 4.04 3.25 7.91
CA THR A 94 4.32 4.40 7.02
C THR A 94 5.63 4.20 6.27
N ILE A 95 5.72 4.73 5.05
CA ILE A 95 6.93 4.73 4.25
C ILE A 95 7.56 6.12 4.30
N GLN A 96 8.74 6.22 4.89
CA GLN A 96 9.45 7.49 4.99
C GLN A 96 10.10 7.89 3.67
N ARG A 97 10.31 9.19 3.48
CA ARG A 97 11.12 9.71 2.37
C ARG A 97 12.58 9.38 2.63
N LEU A 98 13.12 8.38 1.94
CA LEU A 98 14.50 7.91 2.11
C LEU A 98 15.20 7.89 0.75
N ILE A 99 16.42 8.45 0.71
CA ILE A 99 17.25 8.50 -0.49
C ILE A 99 17.46 7.10 -1.06
N LYS A 100 17.73 6.10 -0.23
CA LYS A 100 17.94 4.71 -0.67
C LYS A 100 16.74 4.06 -1.36
N ILE A 101 15.52 4.49 -1.06
CA ILE A 101 14.34 4.06 -1.81
C ILE A 101 14.33 4.70 -3.21
N ALA A 102 14.69 5.98 -3.29
CA ALA A 102 14.73 6.70 -4.56
C ALA A 102 15.88 6.24 -5.48
N GLU A 103 16.98 5.79 -4.91
CA GLU A 103 18.15 5.26 -5.64
C GLU A 103 17.94 3.82 -6.16
N ALA A 104 17.12 3.01 -5.50
CA ALA A 104 16.94 1.60 -5.84
C ALA A 104 16.60 1.33 -7.32
N PRO A 105 15.75 2.12 -8.00
CA PRO A 105 15.49 1.92 -9.42
C PRO A 105 16.73 2.04 -10.31
N SER A 106 17.71 2.89 -9.96
CA SER A 106 18.96 3.04 -10.71
C SER A 106 19.87 1.80 -10.60
N GLU A 107 19.68 1.01 -9.55
CA GLU A 107 20.37 -0.27 -9.35
C GLU A 107 19.63 -1.46 -10.02
N GLY A 108 18.51 -1.19 -10.70
CA GLY A 108 17.75 -2.20 -11.44
C GLY A 108 16.99 -3.19 -10.57
N ALA A 109 16.87 -2.94 -9.26
CA ALA A 109 16.16 -3.86 -8.36
C ALA A 109 15.40 -3.11 -7.26
N PRO A 110 14.29 -3.69 -6.75
CA PRO A 110 13.55 -3.12 -5.63
C PRO A 110 14.40 -3.03 -4.35
N THR A 111 14.16 -1.99 -3.55
CA THR A 111 14.90 -1.79 -2.28
C THR A 111 14.84 -3.00 -1.34
N VAL A 112 13.76 -3.79 -1.38
CA VAL A 112 13.60 -5.00 -0.57
C VAL A 112 14.52 -6.15 -0.98
N ILE A 113 15.04 -6.12 -2.21
CA ILE A 113 16.04 -7.08 -2.72
C ILE A 113 17.44 -6.56 -2.46
N LEU A 114 17.68 -5.27 -2.69
CA LEU A 114 19.00 -4.65 -2.55
C LEU A 114 19.48 -4.60 -1.09
N HIS A 115 18.55 -4.45 -0.15
CA HIS A 115 18.87 -4.30 1.26
C HIS A 115 18.10 -5.31 2.11
N LYS A 116 18.81 -6.08 2.92
CA LYS A 116 18.19 -7.06 3.82
C LYS A 116 17.25 -6.36 4.81
N PRO A 117 16.01 -6.80 4.96
CA PRO A 117 15.01 -6.14 5.82
C PRO A 117 15.35 -6.21 7.32
N GLU A 118 16.22 -7.13 7.72
CA GLU A 118 16.72 -7.26 9.10
C GLU A 118 17.65 -6.09 9.50
N ILE A 119 18.27 -5.43 8.50
CA ILE A 119 19.17 -4.31 8.72
C ILE A 119 18.34 -3.05 8.99
N ARG A 120 18.20 -2.67 10.27
CA ARG A 120 17.43 -1.50 10.70
C ARG A 120 18.21 -0.17 10.66
N ASN A 121 19.44 -0.17 10.18
CA ASN A 121 20.23 1.05 9.97
C ASN A 121 19.72 1.86 8.76
N ALA A 122 20.38 2.99 8.47
CA ALA A 122 19.97 3.90 7.39
C ALA A 122 19.86 3.21 6.00
N ARG A 123 20.63 2.14 5.73
CA ARG A 123 20.60 1.40 4.45
C ARG A 123 19.43 0.45 4.34
N GLY A 124 19.11 -0.28 5.43
CA GLY A 124 18.03 -1.29 5.42
C GLY A 124 16.65 -0.74 5.83
N LYS A 125 16.56 0.51 6.30
CA LYS A 125 15.32 1.08 6.85
C LYS A 125 14.15 1.06 5.86
N GLY A 126 14.38 1.40 4.60
CA GLY A 126 13.37 1.38 3.55
C GLY A 126 12.83 -0.03 3.29
N SER A 127 13.74 -1.00 3.14
CA SER A 127 13.39 -2.40 2.97
C SER A 127 12.56 -2.92 4.15
N HIS A 128 12.95 -2.59 5.38
CA HIS A 128 12.20 -2.97 6.58
C HIS A 128 10.77 -2.40 6.58
N GLN A 129 10.59 -1.14 6.18
CA GLN A 129 9.26 -0.52 6.10
C GLN A 129 8.37 -1.22 5.08
N TYR A 130 8.88 -1.55 3.89
CA TYR A 130 8.12 -2.30 2.89
C TYR A 130 7.77 -3.72 3.34
N TRP A 131 8.69 -4.41 4.02
CA TRP A 131 8.40 -5.72 4.61
C TRP A 131 7.32 -5.66 5.70
N THR A 132 7.36 -4.63 6.54
CA THR A 132 6.34 -4.41 7.57
C THR A 132 4.99 -4.11 6.93
N LEU A 133 4.98 -3.26 5.90
CA LEU A 133 3.78 -2.97 5.12
C LEU A 133 3.19 -4.23 4.48
N ALA A 134 4.03 -5.06 3.87
CA ALA A 134 3.58 -6.31 3.24
C ALA A 134 2.95 -7.27 4.25
N LYS A 135 3.52 -7.38 5.45
CA LYS A 135 2.95 -8.19 6.55
C LYS A 135 1.62 -7.63 7.03
N GLU A 136 1.53 -6.32 7.26
CA GLU A 136 0.30 -5.67 7.66
C GLU A 136 -0.80 -5.83 6.60
N PHE A 137 -0.44 -5.62 5.33
CA PHE A 137 -1.35 -5.81 4.19
C PHE A 137 -1.91 -7.24 4.17
N HIS A 138 -1.03 -8.24 4.24
CA HIS A 138 -1.41 -9.65 4.24
C HIS A 138 -2.35 -9.99 5.41
N ASN A 139 -2.02 -9.56 6.62
CA ASN A 139 -2.85 -9.80 7.82
C ASN A 139 -4.24 -9.15 7.69
N ARG A 140 -4.30 -7.92 7.17
CA ARG A 140 -5.58 -7.23 6.91
C ARG A 140 -6.40 -7.95 5.84
N VAL A 141 -5.77 -8.48 4.78
CA VAL A 141 -6.46 -9.28 3.75
C VAL A 141 -7.06 -10.54 4.35
N ILE A 142 -6.29 -11.31 5.14
CA ILE A 142 -6.80 -12.52 5.80
C ILE A 142 -7.99 -12.20 6.69
N LYS A 143 -7.90 -11.15 7.50
CA LYS A 143 -9.00 -10.71 8.37
C LYS A 143 -10.26 -10.38 7.54
N LYS A 144 -10.10 -9.57 6.48
CA LYS A 144 -11.25 -9.20 5.63
C LYS A 144 -11.82 -10.37 4.85
N ARG A 145 -11.00 -11.32 4.37
CA ARG A 145 -11.51 -12.54 3.73
C ARG A 145 -12.40 -13.35 4.67
N LYS A 146 -12.03 -13.49 5.94
CA LYS A 146 -12.86 -14.14 6.96
C LYS A 146 -14.17 -13.40 7.21
N GLU A 147 -14.13 -12.07 7.32
CA GLU A 147 -15.32 -11.23 7.50
C GLU A 147 -16.32 -11.36 6.33
N TYR A 148 -15.83 -11.60 5.10
CA TYR A 148 -16.67 -11.74 3.90
C TYR A 148 -16.99 -13.18 3.53
N GLY A 149 -16.67 -14.18 4.38
CA GLY A 149 -16.96 -15.59 4.14
C GLY A 149 -16.25 -16.20 2.91
N VAL A 150 -15.18 -15.56 2.43
CA VAL A 150 -14.37 -16.11 1.34
C VAL A 150 -13.54 -17.26 1.89
N LYS A 151 -13.85 -18.49 1.44
CA LYS A 151 -13.09 -19.68 1.84
C LYS A 151 -11.61 -19.50 1.50
N GLU A 152 -10.77 -19.89 2.43
CA GLU A 152 -9.31 -19.92 2.29
C GLU A 152 -8.95 -21.00 1.24
N THR A 153 -8.86 -20.61 -0.02
CA THR A 153 -8.31 -21.45 -1.07
C THR A 153 -6.82 -21.14 -1.17
N SER A 154 -6.05 -22.00 -0.56
CA SER A 154 -4.59 -22.12 -0.54
C SER A 154 -3.87 -21.62 0.74
N ARG A 155 -3.20 -22.61 1.34
CA ARG A 155 -2.19 -22.42 2.38
C ARG A 155 -1.01 -21.64 1.78
N LEU A 156 -0.76 -20.45 2.27
CA LEU A 156 0.48 -19.74 1.99
C LEU A 156 1.63 -20.52 2.67
N LEU A 157 2.23 -21.45 1.97
CA LEU A 157 3.52 -22.00 2.34
C LEU A 157 4.56 -20.90 2.07
N ILE A 158 4.87 -20.10 3.10
CA ILE A 158 6.12 -19.35 3.12
C ILE A 158 7.24 -20.41 3.20
N HIS A 159 7.73 -20.82 2.04
CA HIS A 159 8.91 -21.66 1.98
C HIS A 159 10.08 -20.86 2.55
N LYS A 160 10.45 -21.14 3.81
CA LYS A 160 11.80 -20.85 4.29
C LYS A 160 12.74 -21.63 3.38
N ARG A 161 13.34 -20.96 2.40
CA ARG A 161 14.52 -21.51 1.72
C ARG A 161 15.56 -21.74 2.82
N LYS A 162 15.78 -23.01 3.18
CA LYS A 162 16.98 -23.41 3.86
C LYS A 162 18.14 -22.98 2.96
N SER A 163 19.05 -22.20 3.52
CA SER A 163 20.34 -21.89 2.91
C SER A 163 20.99 -23.21 2.51
N ALA A 164 21.06 -23.49 1.22
CA ALA A 164 22.02 -24.49 0.71
C ALA A 164 23.39 -23.85 0.88
N THR A 165 24.16 -24.40 1.80
CA THR A 165 25.60 -24.22 1.91
C THR A 165 26.24 -24.89 0.68
N ILE A 166 26.95 -24.10 -0.12
CA ILE A 166 28.08 -24.53 -0.94
C ILE A 166 29.23 -23.58 -0.63
#